data_03687e125ec98b696b9df28963cbed85
#
_entry.id   03687e125ec98b696b9df28963cbed85
#
_cell.length_a   1.000
_cell.length_b   1.000
_cell.length_c   1.000
_cell.angle_alpha   90.00
_cell.angle_beta   90.00
_cell.angle_gamma   90.00
#
_symmetry.space_group_name_H-M   'P 1'
#
loop_
_entity.id
_entity.type
_entity.pdbx_description
1 polymer ?
#
loop_
_entity_poly.entity_id
_entity_poly.type
_entity_poly.pdbx_seq_one_letter_code
_entity_poly.pdbx_strand_id
1 'polypeptide(L)'
;RMDGFTEMMLAQTGLIAMVGKAERGPVAIEAIKKHQSAYLMAVGGAAYLVSKAIKTAKVVGFEDLGMEAIYEFDVVDMPVTVAVDAGGTSAHITGPAEWQKRIASGEFKGIGVAAA
;
A
#
# COMPACT_ATOMS: atom_id res chain seq x y z
N ARG A 1 -1.74 -11.29 4.95
CA ARG A 1 -0.82 -12.04 5.82
C ARG A 1 -0.14 -11.16 6.85
N MET A 2 0.24 -9.93 6.50
CA MET A 2 0.89 -8.98 7.41
C MET A 2 -0.08 -8.11 8.22
N ASP A 3 -1.36 -8.09 7.89
CA ASP A 3 -2.37 -7.23 8.51
C ASP A 3 -2.49 -7.44 10.03
N GLY A 4 -2.34 -8.68 10.50
CA GLY A 4 -2.39 -9.00 11.94
C GLY A 4 -1.28 -8.36 12.78
N PHE A 5 -0.19 -7.92 12.17
CA PHE A 5 0.93 -7.26 12.85
C PHE A 5 0.85 -5.73 12.81
N THR A 6 -0.06 -5.18 12.00
CA THR A 6 -0.14 -3.73 11.74
C THR A 6 -0.38 -2.94 13.02
N GLU A 7 -1.36 -3.33 13.83
CA GLU A 7 -1.68 -2.64 15.10
C GLU A 7 -0.47 -2.62 16.05
N MET A 8 0.19 -3.76 16.21
CA MET A 8 1.36 -3.88 17.08
C MET A 8 2.51 -2.99 16.60
N MET A 9 2.79 -3.01 15.30
CA MET A 9 3.88 -2.21 14.73
C MET A 9 3.61 -0.71 14.91
N LEU A 10 2.40 -0.24 14.60
CA LEU A 10 2.05 1.16 14.76
C LEU A 10 2.07 1.61 16.23
N ALA A 11 1.55 0.79 17.13
CA ALA A 11 1.46 1.12 18.55
C ALA A 11 2.81 1.13 19.27
N GLN A 12 3.71 0.21 18.92
CA GLN A 12 4.94 -0.03 19.69
C GLN A 12 6.18 0.64 19.12
N THR A 13 6.22 0.91 17.80
CA THR A 13 7.43 1.39 17.15
C THR A 13 7.39 2.87 16.79
N GLY A 14 6.22 3.52 16.89
CA GLY A 14 6.06 4.90 16.40
C GLY A 14 6.12 5.02 14.87
N LEU A 15 5.91 3.90 14.16
CA LEU A 15 5.89 3.88 12.69
C LEU A 15 4.76 4.77 12.16
N ILE A 16 5.09 5.70 11.28
CA ILE A 16 4.13 6.69 10.75
C ILE A 16 3.54 6.32 9.40
N ALA A 17 4.20 5.46 8.64
CA ALA A 17 3.72 4.99 7.34
C ALA A 17 4.29 3.61 7.01
N MET A 18 3.57 2.89 6.16
CA MET A 18 3.99 1.60 5.65
C MET A 18 4.00 1.62 4.12
N VAL A 19 4.96 0.93 3.51
CA VAL A 19 5.01 0.75 2.05
C VAL A 19 4.83 -0.73 1.73
N GLY A 20 3.96 -1.02 0.79
CA GLY A 20 3.72 -2.38 0.34
C GLY A 20 3.23 -2.43 -1.09
N LYS A 21 2.72 -3.59 -1.53
CA LYS A 21 2.27 -3.79 -2.91
C LYS A 21 0.85 -4.33 -3.06
N ALA A 22 0.20 -4.66 -1.98
CA ALA A 22 -1.10 -5.33 -2.00
C ALA A 22 -2.13 -4.59 -1.16
N GLU A 23 -3.40 -4.90 -1.40
CA GLU A 23 -4.53 -4.41 -0.62
C GLU A 23 -4.41 -4.77 0.85
N ARG A 24 -4.89 -3.89 1.73
CA ARG A 24 -5.01 -4.12 3.17
C ARG A 24 -6.43 -4.47 3.55
N GLY A 25 -6.57 -5.42 4.46
CA GLY A 25 -7.86 -5.82 5.02
C GLY A 25 -8.38 -4.87 6.10
N PRO A 26 -9.63 -5.07 6.56
CA PRO A 26 -10.29 -4.19 7.52
C PRO A 26 -9.51 -3.96 8.81
N VAL A 27 -8.87 -5.00 9.35
CA VAL A 27 -8.08 -4.92 10.60
C VAL A 27 -6.92 -3.93 10.45
N ALA A 28 -6.21 -3.98 9.33
CA ALA A 28 -5.11 -3.06 9.06
C ALA A 28 -5.61 -1.62 8.82
N ILE A 29 -6.74 -1.46 8.11
CA ILE A 29 -7.35 -0.15 7.85
C ILE A 29 -7.76 0.53 9.16
N GLU A 30 -8.38 -0.20 10.09
CA GLU A 30 -8.75 0.33 11.40
C GLU A 30 -7.52 0.71 12.23
N ALA A 31 -6.45 -0.08 12.20
CA ALA A 31 -5.21 0.26 12.86
C ALA A 31 -4.57 1.53 12.28
N ILE A 32 -4.54 1.66 10.95
CA ILE A 32 -4.05 2.85 10.25
C ILE A 32 -4.81 4.09 10.68
N LYS A 33 -6.14 4.01 10.70
CA LYS A 33 -7.01 5.09 11.16
C LYS A 33 -6.78 5.46 12.62
N LYS A 34 -6.74 4.46 13.51
CA LYS A 34 -6.53 4.65 14.95
C LYS A 34 -5.22 5.36 15.26
N HIS A 35 -4.15 5.00 14.59
CA HIS A 35 -2.81 5.56 14.79
C HIS A 35 -2.49 6.73 13.86
N GLN A 36 -3.46 7.18 13.04
CA GLN A 36 -3.30 8.26 12.06
C GLN A 36 -2.09 8.07 11.16
N SER A 37 -1.88 6.83 10.75
CA SER A 37 -0.82 6.40 9.86
C SER A 37 -1.26 6.48 8.39
N ALA A 38 -0.43 5.99 7.48
CA ALA A 38 -0.76 5.84 6.07
C ALA A 38 -0.19 4.53 5.51
N TYR A 39 -0.90 3.97 4.55
CA TYR A 39 -0.37 2.87 3.75
C TYR A 39 -0.15 3.34 2.32
N LEU A 40 1.09 3.23 1.88
CA LEU A 40 1.55 3.62 0.56
C LEU A 40 1.79 2.36 -0.28
N MET A 41 1.31 2.37 -1.50
CA MET A 41 1.48 1.23 -2.40
C MET A 41 2.55 1.51 -3.44
N ALA A 42 3.58 0.67 -3.46
CA ALA A 42 4.56 0.61 -4.53
C ALA A 42 4.10 -0.44 -5.55
N VAL A 43 3.72 0.00 -6.73
CA VAL A 43 3.11 -0.87 -7.76
C VAL A 43 4.13 -1.87 -8.29
N GLY A 44 3.77 -3.16 -8.29
CA GLY A 44 4.66 -4.24 -8.73
C GLY A 44 5.15 -4.13 -10.18
N GLY A 45 4.32 -3.65 -11.11
CA GLY A 45 4.72 -3.36 -12.48
C GLY A 45 5.76 -2.24 -12.61
N ALA A 46 5.89 -1.40 -11.60
CA ALA A 46 6.88 -0.35 -11.49
C ALA A 46 8.13 -0.77 -10.70
N ALA A 47 8.38 -2.06 -10.50
CA ALA A 47 9.50 -2.58 -9.70
C ALA A 47 10.86 -2.03 -10.14
N TYR A 48 11.05 -1.81 -11.42
CA TYR A 48 12.26 -1.18 -11.96
C TYR A 48 12.44 0.25 -11.46
N LEU A 49 11.37 1.06 -11.45
CA LEU A 49 11.41 2.42 -10.94
C LEU A 49 11.61 2.44 -9.42
N VAL A 50 10.94 1.55 -8.71
CA VAL A 50 11.11 1.38 -7.26
C VAL A 50 12.54 0.99 -6.92
N SER A 51 13.13 0.04 -7.63
CA SER A 51 14.52 -0.37 -7.41
C SER A 51 15.52 0.76 -7.69
N LYS A 52 15.27 1.58 -8.71
CA LYS A 52 16.09 2.78 -8.98
C LYS A 52 15.99 3.85 -7.90
N ALA A 53 14.88 3.93 -7.21
CA ALA A 53 14.70 4.86 -6.11
C ALA A 53 15.53 4.46 -4.88
N ILE A 54 15.89 3.19 -4.72
CA ILE A 54 16.75 2.69 -3.64
C ILE A 54 18.20 3.02 -4.00
N LYS A 55 18.82 3.92 -3.26
CA LYS A 55 20.21 4.37 -3.52
C LYS A 55 21.23 3.55 -2.76
N THR A 56 20.90 3.18 -1.53
CA THR A 56 21.74 2.30 -0.70
C THR A 56 20.87 1.28 0.02
N ALA A 57 21.46 0.13 0.32
CA ALA A 57 20.85 -0.93 1.11
C ALA A 57 21.85 -1.44 2.13
N LYS A 58 21.47 -1.50 3.39
CA LYS A 58 22.28 -1.99 4.50
C LYS A 58 21.50 -3.02 5.29
N VAL A 59 22.10 -4.16 5.57
CA VAL A 59 21.52 -5.16 6.47
C VAL A 59 21.59 -4.63 7.92
N VAL A 60 20.47 -4.62 8.60
CA VAL A 60 20.35 -4.17 9.99
C VAL A 60 19.92 -5.26 10.96
N GLY A 61 19.49 -6.42 10.45
CA GLY A 61 19.14 -7.57 11.28
C GLY A 61 18.95 -8.84 10.45
N PHE A 62 19.14 -9.97 11.11
CA PHE A 62 18.95 -11.31 10.54
C PHE A 62 19.77 -11.56 9.27
N GLU A 63 21.04 -11.19 9.27
CA GLU A 63 21.95 -11.33 8.13
C GLU A 63 22.04 -12.78 7.61
N ASP A 64 21.96 -13.74 8.52
CA ASP A 64 21.94 -15.17 8.22
C ASP A 64 20.76 -15.64 7.35
N LEU A 65 19.68 -14.84 7.27
CA LEU A 65 18.51 -15.11 6.44
C LEU A 65 18.68 -14.61 4.99
N GLY A 66 19.80 -14.00 4.63
CA GLY A 66 20.09 -13.57 3.26
C GLY A 66 19.05 -12.56 2.75
N MET A 67 18.34 -12.91 1.69
CA MET A 67 17.33 -12.02 1.10
C MET A 67 16.13 -11.73 2.01
N GLU A 68 15.93 -12.51 3.05
CA GLU A 68 14.87 -12.31 4.06
C GLU A 68 15.36 -11.56 5.30
N ALA A 69 16.61 -11.09 5.29
CA ALA A 69 17.14 -10.19 6.30
C ALA A 69 16.36 -8.86 6.34
N ILE A 70 16.51 -8.12 7.42
CA ILE A 70 15.97 -6.77 7.51
C ILE A 70 17.00 -5.79 6.94
N TYR A 71 16.58 -5.00 5.96
CA TYR A 71 17.40 -3.99 5.31
C TYR A 71 16.91 -2.58 5.65
N GLU A 72 17.86 -1.68 5.83
CA GLU A 72 17.64 -0.24 5.81
C GLU A 72 17.94 0.26 4.40
N PHE A 73 17.03 1.03 3.82
CA PHE A 73 17.18 1.62 2.49
C PHE A 73 17.21 3.14 2.55
N ASP A 74 18.18 3.75 1.86
CA ASP A 74 18.06 5.14 1.46
C ASP A 74 17.27 5.22 0.15
N VAL A 75 16.17 5.96 0.16
CA VAL A 75 15.30 6.10 -1.01
C VAL A 75 15.17 7.55 -1.44
N VAL A 76 15.18 7.78 -2.76
CA VAL A 76 14.97 9.10 -3.36
C VAL A 76 13.96 8.99 -4.48
N ASP A 77 12.91 9.81 -4.41
CA ASP A 77 11.86 9.88 -5.43
C ASP A 77 11.18 8.53 -5.72
N MET A 78 10.95 7.73 -4.68
CA MET A 78 10.23 6.45 -4.83
C MET A 78 8.77 6.71 -5.21
N PRO A 79 8.32 6.23 -6.38
CA PRO A 79 6.92 6.39 -6.79
C PRO A 79 6.01 5.50 -5.95
N VAL A 80 5.14 6.11 -5.19
CA VAL A 80 4.13 5.42 -4.36
C VAL A 80 2.78 6.11 -4.48
N THR A 81 1.72 5.34 -4.26
CA THR A 81 0.34 5.85 -4.22
C THR A 81 -0.21 5.68 -2.81
N VAL A 82 -0.89 6.68 -2.27
CA VAL A 82 -1.60 6.56 -1.01
C VAL A 82 -2.78 5.61 -1.21
N ALA A 83 -2.66 4.41 -0.69
CA ALA A 83 -3.68 3.37 -0.81
C ALA A 83 -4.66 3.38 0.36
N VAL A 84 -4.20 3.71 1.57
CA VAL A 84 -5.05 3.98 2.74
C VAL A 84 -4.53 5.23 3.43
N ASP A 85 -5.40 6.21 3.60
CA ASP A 85 -5.07 7.46 4.28
C ASP A 85 -5.29 7.38 5.81
N ALA A 86 -4.88 8.42 6.52
CA ALA A 86 -5.01 8.50 7.97
C ALA A 86 -6.47 8.53 8.47
N GLY A 87 -7.43 8.82 7.60
CA GLY A 87 -8.87 8.75 7.89
C GLY A 87 -9.44 7.33 7.76
N GLY A 88 -8.64 6.38 7.27
CA GLY A 88 -9.08 5.01 6.99
C GLY A 88 -9.78 4.86 5.64
N THR A 89 -9.63 5.81 4.73
CA THR A 89 -10.16 5.70 3.38
C THR A 89 -9.23 4.83 2.53
N SER A 90 -9.76 3.75 1.96
CA SER A 90 -9.02 2.85 1.09
C SER A 90 -9.37 3.09 -0.38
N ALA A 91 -8.37 3.38 -1.20
CA ALA A 91 -8.53 3.54 -2.64
C ALA A 91 -9.00 2.25 -3.33
N HIS A 92 -8.67 1.09 -2.78
CA HIS A 92 -9.13 -0.21 -3.26
C HIS A 92 -10.64 -0.43 -3.07
N ILE A 93 -11.25 0.29 -2.13
CA ILE A 93 -12.70 0.25 -1.88
C ILE A 93 -13.40 1.36 -2.67
N THR A 94 -12.92 2.60 -2.55
CA THR A 94 -13.58 3.77 -3.13
C THR A 94 -13.46 3.80 -4.65
N GLY A 95 -12.31 3.44 -5.21
CA GLY A 95 -12.08 3.44 -6.65
C GLY A 95 -13.03 2.50 -7.40
N PRO A 96 -13.07 1.20 -7.09
CA PRO A 96 -14.02 0.28 -7.73
C PRO A 96 -15.48 0.69 -7.55
N ALA A 97 -15.87 1.18 -6.37
CA ALA A 97 -17.24 1.61 -6.11
C ALA A 97 -17.65 2.81 -6.97
N GLU A 98 -16.74 3.76 -7.18
CA GLU A 98 -16.97 4.90 -8.07
C GLU A 98 -17.14 4.45 -9.52
N TRP A 99 -16.24 3.63 -10.02
CA TRP A 99 -16.32 3.12 -11.39
C TRP A 99 -17.54 2.25 -11.64
N GLN A 100 -17.95 1.42 -10.68
CA GLN A 100 -19.19 0.66 -10.76
C GLN A 100 -20.42 1.57 -10.92
N LYS A 101 -20.47 2.68 -10.18
CA LYS A 101 -21.55 3.68 -10.33
C LYS A 101 -21.55 4.30 -11.73
N ARG A 102 -20.40 4.67 -12.25
CA ARG A 102 -20.26 5.26 -13.59
C ARG A 102 -20.64 4.27 -14.68
N ILE A 103 -20.27 3.00 -14.56
CA ILE A 103 -20.69 1.92 -15.48
C ILE A 103 -22.21 1.76 -15.43
N ALA A 104 -22.79 1.69 -14.24
CA ALA A 104 -24.24 1.51 -14.04
C ALA A 104 -25.05 2.71 -14.57
N SER A 105 -24.50 3.93 -14.52
CA SER A 105 -25.16 5.13 -15.08
C SER A 105 -25.23 5.16 -16.61
N GLY A 106 -24.52 4.24 -17.28
CA GLY A 106 -24.48 4.15 -18.73
C GLY A 106 -23.50 5.13 -19.40
N GLU A 107 -22.60 5.73 -18.64
CA GLU A 107 -21.55 6.64 -19.15
C GLU A 107 -20.71 5.99 -20.26
N PHE A 108 -20.57 4.68 -20.24
CA PHE A 108 -19.77 3.91 -21.20
C PHE A 108 -20.60 3.07 -22.17
N LYS A 109 -21.88 3.43 -22.39
CA LYS A 109 -22.71 2.76 -23.40
C LYS A 109 -22.07 2.90 -24.77
N GLY A 110 -21.84 1.77 -25.44
CA GLY A 110 -21.20 1.73 -26.75
C GLY A 110 -19.71 1.40 -26.78
N ILE A 111 -19.04 1.27 -25.63
CA ILE A 111 -17.64 0.88 -25.55
C ILE A 111 -17.44 -0.62 -25.25
N GLY A 112 -18.49 -1.44 -25.44
CA GLY A 112 -18.40 -2.90 -25.25
C GLY A 112 -18.29 -3.37 -23.80
N VAL A 113 -18.56 -2.49 -22.83
CA VAL A 113 -18.65 -2.86 -21.42
C VAL A 113 -20.05 -3.44 -21.19
N ALA A 114 -20.14 -4.76 -21.00
CA ALA A 114 -21.38 -5.41 -20.59
C ALA A 114 -21.80 -4.87 -19.22
N ALA A 115 -23.07 -4.48 -19.10
CA ALA A 115 -23.64 -4.21 -17.79
C ALA A 115 -23.60 -5.51 -16.97
N ALA A 116 -22.95 -5.48 -15.82
CA ALA A 116 -22.94 -6.57 -14.87
C ALA A 116 -24.31 -6.71 -14.19
#